data_b176ccd466a715efe4af8a2afc80ba1e
#
_entry.id   b176ccd466a715efe4af8a2afc80ba1e
#
_cell.length_a   1.000
_cell.length_b   1.000
_cell.length_c   1.000
_cell.angle_alpha   90.00
_cell.angle_beta   90.00
_cell.angle_gamma   90.00
#
_symmetry.space_group_name_H-M   'P 1'
#
loop_
_entity.id
_entity.type
_entity.pdbx_description
1 polymer ?
#
loop_
_entity_poly.entity_id
_entity_poly.type
_entity_poly.pdbx_seq_one_letter_code
_entity_poly.pdbx_strand_id
1 'polypeptide(L)'
;MSGTRWSLQSPAGVGAVAVISLIAADEAGLDKTLQMLGVGALKVERIALRDLLGVDQGVVMRWSATDAALMPHGGGAVVRALCEALEARGIGRAEKVVPRQAYPEAADDLEAAMLAALARATSPLAVDLLLDQPRRWRVSGARSDAARDGILQRLIDPPLVVALGASNIGKSTLANALAGRRVSLVA
;
A
#
# COMPACT_ATOMS: atom_id res chain seq x y z
N MET A 1 -3.71 -25.83 -7.93
CA MET A 1 -3.87 -24.37 -7.78
C MET A 1 -2.71 -23.92 -6.93
N SER A 2 -1.94 -22.91 -7.35
CA SER A 2 -0.84 -22.41 -6.50
C SER A 2 -1.47 -21.75 -5.27
N GLY A 3 -1.04 -22.13 -4.07
CA GLY A 3 -1.49 -21.49 -2.84
C GLY A 3 -0.97 -20.06 -2.66
N THR A 4 -0.39 -19.47 -3.71
CA THR A 4 0.14 -18.11 -3.71
C THR A 4 -0.98 -17.10 -3.90
N ARG A 5 -0.92 -16.01 -3.15
CA ARG A 5 -1.82 -14.87 -3.26
C ARG A 5 -1.03 -13.58 -3.46
N TRP A 6 -1.67 -12.60 -4.10
CA TRP A 6 -1.08 -11.28 -4.29
C TRP A 6 -1.85 -10.21 -3.52
N SER A 7 -1.16 -9.13 -3.18
CA SER A 7 -1.77 -7.92 -2.61
C SER A 7 -1.03 -6.67 -3.06
N LEU A 8 -1.78 -5.61 -3.35
CA LEU A 8 -1.20 -4.29 -3.65
C LEU A 8 -0.88 -3.58 -2.33
N GLN A 9 0.39 -3.26 -2.13
CA GLN A 9 0.87 -2.56 -0.93
C GLN A 9 0.97 -1.04 -1.13
N SER A 10 1.15 -0.59 -2.36
CA SER A 10 1.16 0.84 -2.67
C SER A 10 -0.22 1.45 -2.44
N PRO A 11 -0.29 2.68 -1.89
CA PRO A 11 -1.55 3.38 -1.75
C PRO A 11 -2.20 3.64 -3.11
N ALA A 12 -3.52 3.84 -3.11
CA ALA A 12 -4.24 4.22 -4.32
C ALA A 12 -3.72 5.58 -4.83
N GLY A 13 -3.43 5.66 -6.12
CA GLY A 13 -2.94 6.88 -6.76
C GLY A 13 -1.82 6.61 -7.75
N VAL A 14 -1.27 7.69 -8.31
CA VAL A 14 -0.14 7.62 -9.25
C VAL A 14 1.16 7.79 -8.47
N GLY A 15 1.99 6.76 -8.49
CA GLY A 15 3.33 6.74 -7.92
C GLY A 15 4.40 6.44 -8.98
N ALA A 16 5.67 6.63 -8.65
CA ALA A 16 6.76 6.24 -9.56
C ALA A 16 6.86 4.70 -9.65
N VAL A 17 6.72 4.02 -8.53
CA VAL A 17 6.78 2.56 -8.40
C VAL A 17 5.58 2.07 -7.59
N ALA A 18 4.98 0.97 -8.01
CA ALA A 18 4.02 0.23 -7.20
C ALA A 18 4.69 -0.99 -6.58
N VAL A 19 4.13 -1.49 -5.49
CA VAL A 19 4.58 -2.71 -4.81
C VAL A 19 3.42 -3.71 -4.77
N ILE A 20 3.60 -4.86 -5.39
CA ILE A 20 2.67 -5.99 -5.36
C ILE A 20 3.36 -7.13 -4.64
N SER A 21 2.90 -7.47 -3.45
CA SER A 21 3.41 -8.61 -2.69
C SER A 21 2.83 -9.91 -3.19
N LEU A 22 3.66 -10.95 -3.24
CA LEU A 22 3.30 -12.34 -3.47
C LEU A 22 3.59 -13.13 -2.19
N ILE A 23 2.59 -13.83 -1.68
CA ILE A 23 2.69 -14.63 -0.46
C ILE A 23 2.24 -16.06 -0.79
N ALA A 24 3.13 -17.02 -0.60
CA ALA A 24 2.87 -18.43 -0.82
C ALA A 24 2.75 -19.19 0.51
N ALA A 25 2.12 -20.35 0.47
CA ALA A 25 2.00 -21.23 1.63
C ALA A 25 3.35 -21.87 2.01
N ASP A 26 4.21 -22.11 1.01
CA ASP A 26 5.53 -22.72 1.17
C ASP A 26 6.50 -22.24 0.07
N GLU A 27 7.77 -22.60 0.21
CA GLU A 27 8.84 -22.23 -0.71
C GLU A 27 8.60 -22.77 -2.13
N ALA A 28 8.18 -24.03 -2.25
CA ALA A 28 7.94 -24.66 -3.53
C ALA A 28 6.79 -23.97 -4.31
N GLY A 29 5.77 -23.50 -3.59
CA GLY A 29 4.67 -22.71 -4.14
C GLY A 29 5.13 -21.36 -4.66
N LEU A 30 6.02 -20.67 -3.92
CA LEU A 30 6.60 -19.42 -4.39
C LEU A 30 7.49 -19.63 -5.61
N ASP A 31 8.38 -20.63 -5.57
CA ASP A 31 9.27 -20.93 -6.70
C ASP A 31 8.48 -21.25 -7.98
N LYS A 32 7.46 -22.08 -7.86
CA LYS A 32 6.55 -22.38 -8.97
C LYS A 32 5.86 -21.11 -9.50
N THR A 33 5.45 -20.22 -8.61
CA THR A 33 4.83 -18.97 -9.00
C THR A 33 5.81 -18.06 -9.72
N LEU A 34 7.02 -17.85 -9.20
CA LEU A 34 8.05 -17.04 -9.83
C LEU A 34 8.46 -17.61 -11.22
N GLN A 35 8.52 -18.91 -11.33
CA GLN A 35 8.78 -19.57 -12.62
C GLN A 35 7.63 -19.34 -13.62
N MET A 36 6.38 -19.48 -13.19
CA MET A 36 5.19 -19.23 -14.02
C MET A 36 5.10 -17.76 -14.47
N LEU A 37 5.60 -16.84 -13.66
CA LEU A 37 5.67 -15.41 -13.98
C LEU A 37 6.87 -15.04 -14.89
N GLY A 38 7.71 -16.02 -15.28
CA GLY A 38 8.90 -15.77 -16.09
C GLY A 38 10.06 -15.13 -15.33
N VAL A 39 9.95 -14.98 -14.01
CA VAL A 39 11.01 -14.40 -13.17
C VAL A 39 12.19 -15.34 -13.04
N GLY A 40 11.94 -16.66 -13.04
CA GLY A 40 12.95 -17.69 -12.84
C GLY A 40 13.39 -17.80 -11.37
N ALA A 41 14.47 -18.55 -11.15
CA ALA A 41 15.00 -18.76 -9.81
C ALA A 41 15.59 -17.46 -9.25
N LEU A 42 15.10 -17.05 -8.09
CA LEU A 42 15.59 -15.90 -7.34
C LEU A 42 15.87 -16.32 -5.89
N LYS A 43 17.12 -16.13 -5.45
CA LYS A 43 17.51 -16.45 -4.07
C LYS A 43 16.88 -15.46 -3.09
N VAL A 44 16.66 -15.89 -1.85
CA VAL A 44 16.22 -15.03 -0.74
C VAL A 44 17.18 -13.83 -0.58
N GLU A 45 16.63 -12.67 -0.24
CA GLU A 45 17.33 -11.38 -0.12
C GLU A 45 18.03 -10.91 -1.40
N ARG A 46 17.55 -11.34 -2.55
CA ARG A 46 18.04 -10.88 -3.85
C ARG A 46 16.97 -10.11 -4.60
N ILE A 47 17.45 -9.14 -5.34
CA ILE A 47 16.67 -8.35 -6.29
C ILE A 47 17.15 -8.63 -7.72
N ALA A 48 16.22 -8.53 -8.66
CA ALA A 48 16.54 -8.61 -10.07
C ALA A 48 15.55 -7.81 -10.91
N LEU A 49 16.04 -7.17 -11.97
CA LEU A 49 15.16 -6.58 -12.98
C LEU A 49 14.61 -7.72 -13.87
N ARG A 50 13.31 -7.75 -14.07
CA ARG A 50 12.61 -8.77 -14.85
C ARG A 50 11.52 -8.17 -15.72
N ASP A 51 11.21 -8.85 -16.79
CA ASP A 51 9.93 -8.67 -17.48
C ASP A 51 8.81 -9.17 -16.57
N LEU A 52 7.77 -8.37 -16.42
CA LEU A 52 6.60 -8.68 -15.61
C LEU A 52 5.43 -9.02 -16.53
N LEU A 53 5.45 -10.25 -17.06
CA LEU A 53 4.37 -10.83 -17.88
C LEU A 53 4.13 -10.10 -19.21
N GLY A 54 5.12 -9.43 -19.77
CA GLY A 54 4.97 -8.63 -21.00
C GLY A 54 4.19 -7.33 -20.79
N VAL A 55 3.82 -7.01 -19.54
CA VAL A 55 3.10 -5.78 -19.19
C VAL A 55 4.07 -4.64 -18.92
N ASP A 56 5.15 -4.94 -18.18
CA ASP A 56 6.12 -3.94 -17.75
C ASP A 56 7.49 -4.58 -17.48
N GLN A 57 8.54 -3.77 -17.38
CA GLN A 57 9.80 -4.15 -16.77
C GLN A 57 9.86 -3.59 -15.35
N GLY A 58 10.10 -4.47 -14.38
CA GLY A 58 10.13 -4.07 -12.97
C GLY A 58 11.12 -4.87 -12.15
N VAL A 59 11.36 -4.38 -10.95
CA VAL A 59 12.20 -5.07 -9.98
C VAL A 59 11.39 -6.18 -9.32
N VAL A 60 12.00 -7.34 -9.15
CA VAL A 60 11.47 -8.42 -8.33
C VAL A 60 12.42 -8.64 -7.16
N MET A 61 11.89 -8.69 -5.97
CA MET A 61 12.62 -9.01 -4.75
C MET A 61 12.02 -10.24 -4.07
N ARG A 62 12.87 -11.14 -3.62
CA ARG A 62 12.48 -12.26 -2.76
C ARG A 62 12.90 -11.95 -1.34
N TRP A 63 11.93 -11.76 -0.44
CA TRP A 63 12.16 -11.41 0.96
C TRP A 63 12.47 -12.64 1.82
N SER A 64 11.75 -13.72 1.58
CA SER A 64 11.86 -14.96 2.34
C SER A 64 11.64 -16.19 1.46
N ALA A 65 11.55 -17.35 2.09
CA ALA A 65 11.18 -18.59 1.40
C ALA A 65 9.77 -18.50 0.78
N THR A 66 8.85 -17.74 1.41
CA THR A 66 7.43 -17.70 1.06
C THR A 66 6.97 -16.34 0.50
N ASP A 67 7.83 -15.31 0.55
CA ASP A 67 7.42 -13.94 0.25
C ASP A 67 8.31 -13.31 -0.82
N ALA A 68 7.68 -12.70 -1.82
CA ALA A 68 8.32 -11.90 -2.85
C ALA A 68 7.52 -10.63 -3.15
N ALA A 69 8.15 -9.66 -3.79
CA ALA A 69 7.48 -8.45 -4.26
C ALA A 69 7.81 -8.20 -5.73
N LEU A 70 6.80 -7.81 -6.49
CA LEU A 70 6.92 -7.25 -7.82
C LEU A 70 6.81 -5.74 -7.71
N MET A 71 7.74 -5.02 -8.29
CA MET A 71 7.82 -3.56 -8.23
C MET A 71 7.79 -2.99 -9.66
N PRO A 72 6.60 -2.90 -10.30
CA PRO A 72 6.40 -2.28 -11.60
C PRO A 72 6.41 -0.76 -11.48
N HIS A 73 6.38 -0.07 -12.62
CA HIS A 73 6.04 1.36 -12.65
C HIS A 73 4.64 1.58 -12.07
N GLY A 74 4.50 2.67 -11.28
CA GLY A 74 3.28 2.95 -10.49
C GLY A 74 2.12 3.56 -11.27
N GLY A 75 2.15 3.51 -12.61
CA GLY A 75 1.04 3.95 -13.44
C GLY A 75 -0.21 3.07 -13.24
N GLY A 76 -1.38 3.68 -12.98
CA GLY A 76 -2.60 2.92 -12.67
C GLY A 76 -3.03 1.92 -13.75
N ALA A 77 -2.70 2.15 -15.02
CA ALA A 77 -2.96 1.22 -16.11
C ALA A 77 -2.03 -0.01 -16.04
N VAL A 78 -0.75 0.20 -15.75
CA VAL A 78 0.25 -0.86 -15.59
C VAL A 78 -0.12 -1.76 -14.41
N VAL A 79 -0.42 -1.15 -13.26
CA VAL A 79 -0.81 -1.87 -12.04
C VAL A 79 -2.05 -2.72 -12.27
N ARG A 80 -3.10 -2.16 -12.90
CA ARG A 80 -4.31 -2.95 -13.22
C ARG A 80 -4.02 -4.11 -14.15
N ALA A 81 -3.32 -3.86 -15.26
CA ALA A 81 -2.99 -4.91 -16.23
C ALA A 81 -2.17 -6.03 -15.59
N LEU A 82 -1.24 -5.70 -14.69
CA LEU A 82 -0.44 -6.70 -13.99
C LEU A 82 -1.28 -7.50 -12.98
N CYS A 83 -2.17 -6.85 -12.21
CA CYS A 83 -3.08 -7.54 -11.31
C CYS A 83 -4.01 -8.50 -12.06
N GLU A 84 -4.61 -8.06 -13.18
CA GLU A 84 -5.44 -8.90 -14.05
C GLU A 84 -4.64 -10.08 -14.62
N ALA A 85 -3.39 -9.86 -15.02
CA ALA A 85 -2.52 -10.92 -15.53
C ALA A 85 -2.14 -11.95 -14.45
N LEU A 86 -2.01 -11.55 -13.19
CA LEU A 86 -1.82 -12.45 -12.04
C LEU A 86 -3.07 -13.31 -11.81
N GLU A 87 -4.25 -12.68 -11.78
CA GLU A 87 -5.53 -13.38 -11.58
C GLU A 87 -5.82 -14.36 -12.71
N ALA A 88 -5.54 -14.00 -13.96
CA ALA A 88 -5.68 -14.89 -15.12
C ALA A 88 -4.79 -16.14 -15.03
N ARG A 89 -3.72 -16.09 -14.24
CA ARG A 89 -2.83 -17.24 -13.98
C ARG A 89 -3.20 -18.01 -12.71
N GLY A 90 -4.36 -17.70 -12.10
CA GLY A 90 -4.86 -18.38 -10.90
C GLY A 90 -4.17 -17.94 -9.60
N ILE A 91 -3.45 -16.81 -9.61
CA ILE A 91 -2.90 -16.19 -8.39
C ILE A 91 -3.98 -15.23 -7.88
N GLY A 92 -4.74 -15.66 -6.87
CA GLY A 92 -5.84 -14.88 -6.33
C GLY A 92 -5.37 -13.71 -5.47
N ARG A 93 -6.22 -12.69 -5.33
CA ARG A 93 -5.99 -11.59 -4.41
C ARG A 93 -6.10 -12.06 -2.95
N ALA A 94 -5.23 -11.57 -2.09
CA ALA A 94 -5.35 -11.77 -0.64
C ALA A 94 -6.50 -10.92 -0.08
N GLU A 95 -7.43 -11.52 0.64
CA GLU A 95 -8.56 -10.81 1.26
C GLU A 95 -8.10 -9.91 2.42
N LYS A 96 -7.12 -10.38 3.17
CA LYS A 96 -6.53 -9.65 4.29
C LYS A 96 -5.02 -9.89 4.32
N VAL A 97 -4.28 -8.81 4.34
CA VAL A 97 -2.81 -8.86 4.49
C VAL A 97 -2.48 -8.58 5.94
N VAL A 98 -1.73 -9.48 6.55
CA VAL A 98 -1.18 -9.24 7.89
C VAL A 98 -0.04 -8.23 7.75
N PRO A 99 -0.01 -7.14 8.53
CA PRO A 99 1.03 -6.12 8.40
C PRO A 99 2.45 -6.68 8.40
N ARG A 100 2.74 -7.68 9.20
CA ARG A 100 4.05 -8.34 9.27
C ARG A 100 4.48 -8.99 7.94
N GLN A 101 3.54 -9.49 7.18
CA GLN A 101 3.80 -10.07 5.84
C GLN A 101 3.98 -8.98 4.78
N ALA A 102 3.27 -7.86 4.93
CA ALA A 102 3.38 -6.72 4.02
C ALA A 102 4.70 -5.94 4.21
N TYR A 103 5.21 -5.93 5.43
CA TYR A 103 6.40 -5.16 5.84
C TYR A 103 7.38 -6.09 6.56
N PRO A 104 8.07 -6.98 5.82
CA PRO A 104 8.99 -7.96 6.38
C PRO A 104 10.23 -7.31 7.04
N GLU A 105 10.56 -6.06 6.66
CA GLU A 105 11.62 -5.24 7.24
C GLU A 105 11.33 -4.74 8.64
N ALA A 106 10.06 -4.76 9.07
CA ALA A 106 9.68 -4.28 10.41
C ALA A 106 10.31 -5.14 11.50
N ALA A 107 10.77 -4.53 12.58
CA ALA A 107 11.38 -5.25 13.70
C ALA A 107 10.36 -6.10 14.49
N ASP A 108 9.12 -5.62 14.62
CA ASP A 108 8.04 -6.28 15.34
C ASP A 108 6.64 -5.99 14.72
N ASP A 109 5.61 -6.61 15.25
CA ASP A 109 4.23 -6.44 14.76
C ASP A 109 3.70 -5.01 14.94
N LEU A 110 4.17 -4.30 15.97
CA LEU A 110 3.79 -2.92 16.21
C LEU A 110 4.37 -1.99 15.14
N GLU A 111 5.64 -2.18 14.78
CA GLU A 111 6.27 -1.43 13.70
C GLU A 111 5.65 -1.77 12.35
N ALA A 112 5.34 -3.04 12.10
CA ALA A 112 4.65 -3.45 10.88
C ALA A 112 3.26 -2.80 10.77
N ALA A 113 2.51 -2.73 11.86
CA ALA A 113 1.21 -2.05 11.91
C ALA A 113 1.36 -0.52 11.69
N MET A 114 2.40 0.09 12.24
CA MET A 114 2.73 1.49 12.02
C MET A 114 3.07 1.76 10.54
N LEU A 115 3.90 0.93 9.91
CA LEU A 115 4.25 1.06 8.49
C LEU A 115 3.00 0.90 7.59
N ALA A 116 2.12 -0.04 7.90
CA ALA A 116 0.86 -0.22 7.19
C ALA A 116 -0.08 1.00 7.31
N ALA A 117 -0.11 1.64 8.46
CA ALA A 117 -0.86 2.88 8.67
C ALA A 117 -0.18 4.08 7.98
N LEU A 118 1.17 4.13 8.02
CA LEU A 118 1.98 5.18 7.40
C LEU A 118 1.78 5.23 5.88
N ALA A 119 1.70 4.08 5.22
CA ALA A 119 1.41 4.00 3.78
C ALA A 119 0.06 4.62 3.38
N ARG A 120 -0.86 4.81 4.33
CA ARG A 120 -2.18 5.42 4.15
C ARG A 120 -2.26 6.85 4.67
N ALA A 121 -1.19 7.35 5.30
CA ALA A 121 -1.17 8.70 5.88
C ALA A 121 -1.37 9.76 4.79
N THR A 122 -2.30 10.68 5.02
CA THR A 122 -2.68 11.71 4.05
C THR A 122 -2.19 13.11 4.42
N SER A 123 -1.52 13.24 5.57
CA SER A 123 -1.02 14.54 6.03
C SER A 123 0.33 14.40 6.75
N PRO A 124 1.18 15.44 6.77
CA PRO A 124 2.42 15.44 7.55
C PRO A 124 2.20 15.15 9.03
N LEU A 125 1.10 15.67 9.62
CA LEU A 125 0.75 15.39 11.01
C LEU A 125 0.51 13.88 11.25
N ALA A 126 -0.16 13.19 10.31
CA ALA A 126 -0.35 11.75 10.41
C ALA A 126 0.99 11.01 10.41
N VAL A 127 1.91 11.41 9.54
CA VAL A 127 3.26 10.84 9.45
C VAL A 127 4.01 11.00 10.79
N ASP A 128 4.06 12.22 11.32
CA ASP A 128 4.77 12.51 12.58
C ASP A 128 4.20 11.70 13.76
N LEU A 129 2.87 11.65 13.87
CA LEU A 129 2.21 10.89 14.93
C LEU A 129 2.46 9.38 14.81
N LEU A 130 2.40 8.83 13.60
CA LEU A 130 2.61 7.39 13.37
C LEU A 130 4.06 6.98 13.64
N LEU A 131 5.05 7.75 13.20
CA LEU A 131 6.47 7.46 13.43
C LEU A 131 6.84 7.45 14.92
N ASP A 132 6.14 8.24 15.76
CA ASP A 132 6.37 8.28 17.21
C ASP A 132 5.62 7.19 17.99
N GLN A 133 4.59 6.55 17.39
CA GLN A 133 3.74 5.56 18.07
C GLN A 133 4.50 4.35 18.61
N PRO A 134 5.39 3.66 17.88
CA PRO A 134 6.08 2.49 18.40
C PRO A 134 6.88 2.81 19.66
N ARG A 135 7.54 3.96 19.69
CA ARG A 135 8.29 4.42 20.86
C ARG A 135 7.37 4.67 22.06
N ARG A 136 6.26 5.38 21.84
CA ARG A 136 5.29 5.71 22.92
C ARG A 136 4.66 4.46 23.49
N TRP A 137 4.24 3.52 22.65
CA TRP A 137 3.57 2.31 23.11
C TRP A 137 4.49 1.37 23.87
N ARG A 138 5.79 1.31 23.52
CA ARG A 138 6.77 0.55 24.29
C ARG A 138 7.01 1.13 25.70
N VAL A 139 6.89 2.44 25.85
CA VAL A 139 7.11 3.13 27.14
C VAL A 139 5.84 3.18 27.99
N SER A 140 4.70 3.51 27.41
CA SER A 140 3.46 3.84 28.15
C SER A 140 2.35 2.80 27.99
N GLY A 141 2.58 1.76 27.19
CA GLY A 141 1.54 0.83 26.76
C GLY A 141 0.56 1.46 25.77
N ALA A 142 -0.15 0.63 25.02
CA ALA A 142 -1.20 1.08 24.12
C ALA A 142 -2.41 1.53 24.95
N ARG A 143 -2.91 2.74 24.68
CA ARG A 143 -4.15 3.25 25.28
C ARG A 143 -5.13 3.55 24.16
N SER A 144 -6.28 2.89 24.17
CA SER A 144 -7.39 3.15 23.26
C SER A 144 -8.44 4.03 23.96
N ASP A 145 -8.90 5.03 23.22
CA ASP A 145 -10.02 5.87 23.54
C ASP A 145 -10.84 6.02 22.25
N ALA A 146 -12.02 5.43 22.23
CA ALA A 146 -12.83 5.31 21.01
C ALA A 146 -13.16 6.67 20.37
N ALA A 147 -13.39 7.73 21.19
CA ALA A 147 -13.66 9.06 20.68
C ALA A 147 -12.41 9.68 20.03
N ARG A 148 -11.28 9.56 20.68
CA ARG A 148 -9.98 10.04 20.18
C ARG A 148 -9.52 9.25 18.97
N ASP A 149 -9.65 7.93 19.01
CA ASP A 149 -9.25 7.04 17.93
C ASP A 149 -10.05 7.34 16.65
N GLY A 150 -11.36 7.61 16.77
CA GLY A 150 -12.21 8.04 15.67
C GLY A 150 -11.81 9.38 15.05
N ILE A 151 -11.26 10.31 15.84
CA ILE A 151 -10.70 11.56 15.32
C ILE A 151 -9.38 11.33 14.60
N LEU A 152 -8.48 10.53 15.19
CA LEU A 152 -7.17 10.21 14.61
C LEU A 152 -7.30 9.40 13.33
N GLN A 153 -8.29 8.52 13.22
CA GLN A 153 -8.56 7.75 12.01
C GLN A 153 -8.79 8.65 10.78
N ARG A 154 -9.33 9.85 10.96
CA ARG A 154 -9.52 10.83 9.86
C ARG A 154 -8.21 11.35 9.26
N LEU A 155 -7.09 11.19 9.95
CA LEU A 155 -5.77 11.52 9.41
C LEU A 155 -5.26 10.46 8.42
N ILE A 156 -5.82 9.25 8.47
CA ILE A 156 -5.49 8.12 7.61
C ILE A 156 -6.57 7.94 6.54
N ASP A 157 -7.85 8.00 6.95
CA ASP A 157 -9.03 7.87 6.09
C ASP A 157 -9.86 9.18 6.19
N PRO A 158 -9.46 10.25 5.50
CA PRO A 158 -10.16 11.52 5.57
C PRO A 158 -11.57 11.40 4.95
N PRO A 159 -12.58 12.01 5.56
CA PRO A 159 -13.91 12.05 5.00
C PRO A 159 -13.93 12.86 3.70
N LEU A 160 -14.68 12.39 2.71
CA LEU A 160 -14.96 13.18 1.52
C LEU A 160 -16.02 14.24 1.85
N VAL A 161 -15.65 15.52 1.73
CA VAL A 161 -16.57 16.66 1.90
C VAL A 161 -16.89 17.25 0.54
N VAL A 162 -18.17 17.32 0.20
CA VAL A 162 -18.65 17.84 -1.09
C VAL A 162 -19.51 19.06 -0.87
N ALA A 163 -19.14 20.20 -1.48
CA ALA A 163 -19.95 21.41 -1.49
C ALA A 163 -20.88 21.42 -2.71
N LEU A 164 -22.19 21.35 -2.48
CA LEU A 164 -23.24 21.41 -3.50
C LEU A 164 -23.97 22.75 -3.46
N GLY A 165 -24.43 23.23 -4.62
CA GLY A 165 -25.21 24.48 -4.73
C GLY A 165 -25.06 25.14 -6.09
N ALA A 166 -25.85 26.20 -6.32
CA ALA A 166 -25.84 26.99 -7.55
C ALA A 166 -24.47 27.59 -7.87
N SER A 167 -24.25 28.02 -9.10
CA SER A 167 -23.07 28.79 -9.49
C SER A 167 -22.96 30.07 -8.66
N ASN A 168 -21.75 30.55 -8.42
CA ASN A 168 -21.45 31.82 -7.74
C ASN A 168 -21.98 31.99 -6.31
N ILE A 169 -22.39 30.90 -5.63
CA ILE A 169 -22.83 30.91 -4.23
C ILE A 169 -21.68 30.91 -3.21
N GLY A 170 -20.43 30.93 -3.67
CA GLY A 170 -19.26 30.96 -2.79
C GLY A 170 -18.64 29.61 -2.45
N LYS A 171 -18.98 28.51 -3.15
CA LYS A 171 -18.41 27.16 -2.90
C LYS A 171 -16.87 27.16 -2.99
N SER A 172 -16.32 27.75 -4.04
CA SER A 172 -14.87 27.84 -4.25
C SER A 172 -14.20 28.72 -3.18
N THR A 173 -14.86 29.78 -2.75
CA THR A 173 -14.39 30.67 -1.68
C THR A 173 -14.32 29.90 -0.35
N LEU A 174 -15.39 29.15 -0.02
CA LEU A 174 -15.42 28.31 1.17
C LEU A 174 -14.32 27.23 1.13
N ALA A 175 -14.17 26.53 0.01
CA ALA A 175 -13.14 25.51 -0.16
C ALA A 175 -11.73 26.08 0.05
N ASN A 176 -11.45 27.26 -0.52
CA ASN A 176 -10.16 27.94 -0.37
C ASN A 176 -9.93 28.41 1.09
N ALA A 177 -10.97 28.90 1.76
CA ALA A 177 -10.89 29.30 3.18
C ALA A 177 -10.60 28.10 4.09
N LEU A 178 -11.28 26.96 3.89
CA LEU A 178 -11.06 25.74 4.65
C LEU A 178 -9.68 25.14 4.39
N ALA A 179 -9.19 25.21 3.15
CA ALA A 179 -7.86 24.71 2.77
C ALA A 179 -6.71 25.64 3.21
N GLY A 180 -6.98 26.87 3.65
CA GLY A 180 -5.96 27.86 3.96
C GLY A 180 -5.10 28.30 2.76
N ARG A 181 -5.49 27.92 1.54
CA ARG A 181 -4.78 28.20 0.29
C ARG A 181 -5.72 28.12 -0.90
N ARG A 182 -5.31 28.67 -2.04
CA ARG A 182 -6.11 28.58 -3.27
C ARG A 182 -6.04 27.15 -3.85
N VAL A 183 -7.13 26.39 -3.72
CA VAL A 183 -7.30 25.04 -4.29
C VAL A 183 -8.35 24.98 -5.39
N SER A 184 -9.16 26.03 -5.52
CA SER A 184 -10.20 26.16 -6.54
C SER A 184 -10.22 27.58 -7.12
N LEU A 185 -10.52 27.68 -8.40
CA LEU A 185 -10.75 28.98 -9.04
C LEU A 185 -12.03 29.62 -8.47
N VAL A 186 -11.95 30.88 -8.12
CA VAL A 186 -13.11 31.72 -7.78
C VAL A 186 -13.45 32.49 -9.03
N ALA A 187 -14.69 32.37 -9.49
CA ALA A 187 -15.22 33.15 -10.61
C ALA A 187 -15.49 34.58 -10.19
#